data_70fb99a525617d4e0503269f55fb8f6a
#
_entry.id   70fb99a525617d4e0503269f55fb8f6a
#
_cell.length_a   1.000
_cell.length_b   1.000
_cell.length_c   1.000
_cell.angle_alpha   90.00
_cell.angle_beta   90.00
_cell.angle_gamma   90.00
#
_symmetry.space_group_name_H-M   'P 1'
#
loop_
_entity.id
_entity.type
_entity.pdbx_description
1 polymer ?
#
loop_
_entity_poly.entity_id
_entity_poly.type
_entity_poly.pdbx_seq_one_letter_code
_entity_poly.pdbx_strand_id
1 'polypeptide(L)'
;MKSFLAKKEIKLSWNNYLINAMSHMALGLFASLIIGLIIKTMAEQLQNLFGEYTLFLFLEELGVLTMGLMGPAIGVAVAFSLKAPKLVLFAAVVSGAAGATLGGPAGSFIAAVISTELGKLISGETKLDIILTPFVTVLSGFVTASFVGPWIQTGLQSIGSLIIWATEQQPLLMGILVATIMGLALTAPISSAALAIMLELEGLAAGAATVGCAAQMVGFAVSSYRENRWSGLISLGIGTSMLQMPNIIKNPYILIPPTVAGIILAPISTLLVGLINNPAGAGMGTSGFVGPIMIFTEMGFTLETLIIIILLLIVAPAIISLILSEWLRKIGKIQFGDMKINQS
;
A
#
# COMPACT_ATOMS: atom_id res chain seq x y z
N MET A 1 -13.21 -26.78 -23.53
CA MET A 1 -12.88 -25.97 -22.34
C MET A 1 -11.96 -24.79 -22.68
N LYS A 2 -10.76 -24.98 -23.26
CA LYS A 2 -9.84 -23.86 -23.64
C LYS A 2 -10.47 -22.84 -24.60
N SER A 3 -11.25 -23.24 -25.58
CA SER A 3 -11.94 -22.33 -26.51
C SER A 3 -13.03 -21.49 -25.83
N PHE A 4 -13.76 -22.05 -24.86
CA PHE A 4 -14.75 -21.34 -24.08
C PHE A 4 -14.12 -20.29 -23.16
N LEU A 5 -13.05 -20.65 -22.41
CA LEU A 5 -12.31 -19.72 -21.58
C LEU A 5 -11.70 -18.57 -22.41
N ALA A 6 -11.18 -18.89 -23.60
CA ALA A 6 -10.66 -17.87 -24.51
C ALA A 6 -11.76 -16.90 -25.00
N LYS A 7 -12.97 -17.41 -25.32
CA LYS A 7 -14.14 -16.58 -25.68
C LYS A 7 -14.56 -15.65 -24.54
N LYS A 8 -14.39 -16.09 -23.28
CA LYS A 8 -14.67 -15.31 -22.06
C LYS A 8 -13.50 -14.44 -21.61
N GLU A 9 -12.44 -14.35 -22.39
CA GLU A 9 -11.19 -13.65 -22.03
C GLU A 9 -10.59 -14.06 -20.67
N ILE A 10 -10.81 -15.31 -20.26
CA ILE A 10 -10.25 -15.89 -19.04
C ILE A 10 -8.87 -16.46 -19.34
N LYS A 11 -7.84 -15.76 -18.87
CA LYS A 11 -6.44 -16.15 -19.04
C LYS A 11 -5.86 -16.58 -17.70
N LEU A 12 -5.89 -17.89 -17.43
CA LEU A 12 -5.28 -18.47 -16.23
C LEU A 12 -3.76 -18.40 -16.33
N SER A 13 -3.18 -17.27 -15.98
CA SER A 13 -1.75 -17.07 -15.97
C SER A 13 -1.31 -16.23 -14.76
N TRP A 14 -0.14 -16.57 -14.23
CA TRP A 14 0.51 -15.81 -13.16
C TRP A 14 0.63 -14.32 -13.49
N ASN A 15 1.03 -14.01 -14.74
CA ASN A 15 1.16 -12.65 -15.23
C ASN A 15 -0.15 -11.87 -15.18
N ASN A 16 -1.28 -12.52 -15.50
CA ASN A 16 -2.58 -11.86 -15.55
C ASN A 16 -3.06 -11.48 -14.13
N TYR A 17 -2.93 -12.39 -13.17
CA TYR A 17 -3.45 -12.18 -11.83
C TYR A 17 -2.47 -11.45 -10.91
N LEU A 18 -1.21 -11.91 -10.79
CA LEU A 18 -0.27 -11.37 -9.83
C LEU A 18 0.53 -10.16 -10.34
N ILE A 19 0.51 -9.89 -11.65
CA ILE A 19 1.20 -8.71 -12.17
C ILE A 19 0.19 -7.67 -12.64
N ASN A 20 -0.64 -8.01 -13.64
CA ASN A 20 -1.56 -7.03 -14.22
C ASN A 20 -2.68 -6.64 -13.24
N ALA A 21 -3.40 -7.61 -12.68
CA ALA A 21 -4.50 -7.31 -11.76
C ALA A 21 -4.02 -6.63 -10.48
N MET A 22 -2.85 -7.03 -9.94
CA MET A 22 -2.26 -6.40 -8.76
C MET A 22 -1.75 -4.97 -9.04
N SER A 23 -1.22 -4.69 -10.25
CA SER A 23 -0.92 -3.31 -10.66
C SER A 23 -2.14 -2.41 -10.64
N HIS A 24 -3.26 -2.91 -11.18
CA HIS A 24 -4.51 -2.14 -11.20
C HIS A 24 -5.12 -2.01 -9.79
N MET A 25 -5.01 -3.07 -8.95
CA MET A 25 -5.36 -2.96 -7.53
C MET A 25 -4.63 -1.79 -6.86
N ALA A 26 -3.31 -1.68 -7.09
CA ALA A 26 -2.50 -0.61 -6.50
C ALA A 26 -2.93 0.78 -7.00
N LEU A 27 -3.34 0.91 -8.27
CA LEU A 27 -3.91 2.16 -8.80
C LEU A 27 -5.27 2.49 -8.18
N GLY A 28 -6.15 1.50 -8.01
CA GLY A 28 -7.43 1.67 -7.33
C GLY A 28 -7.26 2.11 -5.88
N LEU A 29 -6.32 1.48 -5.17
CA LEU A 29 -5.96 1.85 -3.80
C LEU A 29 -5.37 3.27 -3.73
N PHE A 30 -4.51 3.64 -4.67
CA PHE A 30 -3.94 4.98 -4.74
C PHE A 30 -5.03 6.04 -4.93
N ALA A 31 -5.91 5.84 -5.91
CA ALA A 31 -6.97 6.79 -6.26
C ALA A 31 -8.01 6.99 -5.15
N SER A 32 -8.11 6.08 -4.20
CA SER A 32 -9.06 6.13 -3.09
C SER A 32 -8.35 6.34 -1.75
N LEU A 33 -7.71 5.32 -1.19
CA LEU A 33 -7.13 5.36 0.14
C LEU A 33 -6.07 6.47 0.28
N ILE A 34 -5.13 6.55 -0.66
CA ILE A 34 -4.01 7.50 -0.54
C ILE A 34 -4.48 8.93 -0.78
N ILE A 35 -5.27 9.17 -1.82
CA ILE A 35 -5.82 10.52 -2.08
C ILE A 35 -6.74 10.96 -0.94
N GLY A 36 -7.60 10.07 -0.43
CA GLY A 36 -8.46 10.37 0.70
C GLY A 36 -7.67 10.71 1.97
N LEU A 37 -6.58 9.97 2.23
CA LEU A 37 -5.69 10.24 3.35
C LEU A 37 -4.99 11.60 3.24
N ILE A 38 -4.49 11.94 2.05
CA ILE A 38 -3.87 13.26 1.80
C ILE A 38 -4.86 14.37 2.10
N ILE A 39 -6.09 14.28 1.57
CA ILE A 39 -7.14 15.29 1.79
C ILE A 39 -7.46 15.40 3.28
N LYS A 40 -7.68 14.28 3.96
CA LYS A 40 -7.99 14.23 5.40
C LYS A 40 -6.88 14.88 6.23
N THR A 41 -5.62 14.44 6.03
CA THR A 41 -4.48 14.96 6.80
C THR A 41 -4.26 16.46 6.55
N MET A 42 -4.41 16.93 5.30
CA MET A 42 -4.34 18.36 5.02
C MET A 42 -5.46 19.13 5.74
N ALA A 43 -6.68 18.62 5.75
CA ALA A 43 -7.81 19.24 6.43
C ALA A 43 -7.55 19.34 7.94
N GLU A 44 -7.11 18.26 8.58
CA GLU A 44 -6.77 18.22 10.01
C GLU A 44 -5.67 19.24 10.36
N GLN A 45 -4.62 19.35 9.52
CA GLN A 45 -3.57 20.35 9.77
C GLN A 45 -4.04 21.78 9.58
N LEU A 46 -4.91 22.05 8.61
CA LEU A 46 -5.52 23.38 8.42
C LEU A 46 -6.43 23.74 9.59
N GLN A 47 -7.18 22.77 10.15
CA GLN A 47 -7.97 22.98 11.38
C GLN A 47 -7.08 23.33 12.58
N ASN A 48 -5.97 22.61 12.74
CA ASN A 48 -5.01 22.86 13.82
C ASN A 48 -4.36 24.26 13.73
N LEU A 49 -4.10 24.75 12.51
CA LEU A 49 -3.42 26.04 12.28
C LEU A 49 -4.38 27.24 12.31
N PHE A 50 -5.57 27.09 11.76
CA PHE A 50 -6.49 28.20 11.51
C PHE A 50 -7.80 28.11 12.31
N GLY A 51 -8.08 26.96 12.97
CA GLY A 51 -9.32 26.69 13.66
C GLY A 51 -10.35 25.91 12.82
N GLU A 52 -11.45 25.54 13.45
CA GLU A 52 -12.52 24.74 12.85
C GLU A 52 -13.38 25.58 11.88
N TYR A 53 -12.99 25.65 10.61
CA TYR A 53 -13.83 26.24 9.57
C TYR A 53 -14.63 25.15 8.85
N THR A 54 -15.85 25.45 8.46
CA THR A 54 -16.76 24.54 7.73
C THR A 54 -16.10 23.91 6.50
N LEU A 55 -15.24 24.65 5.79
CA LEU A 55 -14.51 24.13 4.63
C LEU A 55 -13.55 23.00 5.02
N PHE A 56 -12.85 23.13 6.14
CA PHE A 56 -11.88 22.11 6.59
C PHE A 56 -12.60 20.85 7.09
N LEU A 57 -13.70 20.99 7.81
CA LEU A 57 -14.56 19.88 8.20
C LEU A 57 -15.10 19.13 6.96
N PHE A 58 -15.57 19.87 5.95
CA PHE A 58 -16.00 19.26 4.69
C PHE A 58 -14.87 18.48 3.98
N LEU A 59 -13.65 19.02 3.94
CA LEU A 59 -12.50 18.33 3.35
C LEU A 59 -12.12 17.07 4.14
N GLU A 60 -12.21 17.12 5.47
CA GLU A 60 -11.98 15.95 6.32
C GLU A 60 -12.99 14.84 6.04
N GLU A 61 -14.29 15.17 6.01
CA GLU A 61 -15.35 14.23 5.66
C GLU A 61 -15.18 13.64 4.26
N LEU A 62 -14.79 14.47 3.27
CA LEU A 62 -14.47 14.02 1.92
C LEU A 62 -13.30 13.03 1.92
N GLY A 63 -12.26 13.31 2.70
CA GLY A 63 -11.11 12.41 2.86
C GLY A 63 -11.53 11.06 3.44
N VAL A 64 -12.31 11.06 4.52
CA VAL A 64 -12.83 9.86 5.17
C VAL A 64 -13.70 9.04 4.22
N LEU A 65 -14.62 9.68 3.50
CA LEU A 65 -15.47 9.03 2.49
C LEU A 65 -14.62 8.37 1.41
N THR A 66 -13.64 9.11 0.88
CA THR A 66 -12.76 8.62 -0.19
C THR A 66 -11.94 7.41 0.25
N MET A 67 -11.41 7.44 1.48
CA MET A 67 -10.71 6.27 2.08
C MET A 67 -11.65 5.07 2.25
N GLY A 68 -12.88 5.28 2.67
CA GLY A 68 -13.90 4.24 2.84
C GLY A 68 -14.27 3.52 1.55
N LEU A 69 -14.07 4.19 0.39
CA LEU A 69 -14.32 3.61 -0.94
C LEU A 69 -13.14 2.82 -1.51
N MET A 70 -12.10 2.54 -0.73
CA MET A 70 -10.92 1.76 -1.14
C MET A 70 -11.32 0.38 -1.72
N GLY A 71 -12.17 -0.38 -1.04
CA GLY A 71 -12.61 -1.68 -1.49
C GLY A 71 -13.32 -1.66 -2.83
N PRO A 72 -14.37 -0.84 -3.00
CA PRO A 72 -15.00 -0.55 -4.29
C PRO A 72 -14.03 -0.20 -5.40
N ALA A 73 -13.10 0.71 -5.15
CA ALA A 73 -12.09 1.14 -6.13
C ALA A 73 -11.15 0.00 -6.56
N ILE A 74 -10.69 -0.81 -5.61
CA ILE A 74 -9.91 -2.02 -5.91
C ILE A 74 -10.73 -3.00 -6.74
N GLY A 75 -11.99 -3.25 -6.37
CA GLY A 75 -12.89 -4.16 -7.08
C GLY A 75 -13.03 -3.81 -8.56
N VAL A 76 -13.33 -2.54 -8.85
CA VAL A 76 -13.43 -2.02 -10.23
C VAL A 76 -12.10 -2.13 -10.96
N ALA A 77 -11.01 -1.70 -10.35
CA ALA A 77 -9.68 -1.69 -10.97
C ALA A 77 -9.22 -3.10 -11.37
N VAL A 78 -9.43 -4.09 -10.50
CA VAL A 78 -9.13 -5.51 -10.76
C VAL A 78 -10.02 -6.05 -11.89
N ALA A 79 -11.33 -5.83 -11.84
CA ALA A 79 -12.26 -6.29 -12.87
C ALA A 79 -11.95 -5.65 -14.24
N PHE A 80 -11.58 -4.37 -14.27
CA PHE A 80 -11.12 -3.68 -15.47
C PHE A 80 -9.87 -4.34 -16.05
N SER A 81 -8.86 -4.60 -15.23
CA SER A 81 -7.63 -5.28 -15.63
C SER A 81 -7.89 -6.65 -16.25
N LEU A 82 -8.86 -7.38 -15.70
CA LEU A 82 -9.28 -8.70 -16.17
C LEU A 82 -10.23 -8.65 -17.37
N LYS A 83 -10.47 -7.45 -17.94
CA LYS A 83 -11.37 -7.23 -19.09
C LYS A 83 -12.79 -7.74 -18.86
N ALA A 84 -13.33 -7.44 -17.69
CA ALA A 84 -14.67 -7.85 -17.31
C ALA A 84 -15.74 -7.22 -18.22
N PRO A 85 -16.80 -7.96 -18.61
CA PRO A 85 -18.00 -7.38 -19.20
C PRO A 85 -18.63 -6.34 -18.26
N LYS A 86 -19.38 -5.38 -18.81
CA LYS A 86 -19.91 -4.24 -18.07
C LYS A 86 -20.66 -4.62 -16.79
N LEU A 87 -21.54 -5.63 -16.84
CA LEU A 87 -22.30 -6.06 -15.67
C LEU A 87 -21.40 -6.65 -14.56
N VAL A 88 -20.37 -7.40 -14.94
CA VAL A 88 -19.37 -7.94 -14.00
C VAL A 88 -18.54 -6.81 -13.41
N LEU A 89 -18.09 -5.87 -14.24
CA LEU A 89 -17.31 -4.72 -13.82
C LEU A 89 -18.03 -3.90 -12.74
N PHE A 90 -19.32 -3.58 -12.98
CA PHE A 90 -20.11 -2.81 -12.02
C PHE A 90 -20.44 -3.61 -10.75
N ALA A 91 -20.67 -4.92 -10.86
CA ALA A 91 -20.91 -5.79 -9.71
C ALA A 91 -19.65 -6.01 -8.85
N ALA A 92 -18.46 -5.92 -9.45
CA ALA A 92 -17.18 -6.04 -8.74
C ALA A 92 -16.95 -4.95 -7.69
N VAL A 93 -17.66 -3.80 -7.79
CA VAL A 93 -17.73 -2.77 -6.73
C VAL A 93 -18.10 -3.39 -5.39
N VAL A 94 -19.17 -4.20 -5.39
CA VAL A 94 -19.69 -4.83 -4.18
C VAL A 94 -18.76 -5.95 -3.69
N SER A 95 -18.20 -6.74 -4.61
CA SER A 95 -17.22 -7.79 -4.28
C SER A 95 -15.97 -7.20 -3.62
N GLY A 96 -15.47 -6.09 -4.16
CA GLY A 96 -14.34 -5.38 -3.60
C GLY A 96 -14.62 -4.79 -2.22
N ALA A 97 -15.82 -4.21 -2.03
CA ALA A 97 -16.26 -3.69 -0.73
C ALA A 97 -16.32 -4.80 0.33
N ALA A 98 -16.96 -5.94 0.00
CA ALA A 98 -17.05 -7.08 0.90
C ALA A 98 -15.66 -7.63 1.28
N GLY A 99 -14.77 -7.74 0.29
CA GLY A 99 -13.39 -8.18 0.51
C GLY A 99 -12.60 -7.24 1.41
N ALA A 100 -12.78 -5.93 1.24
CA ALA A 100 -12.11 -4.92 2.06
C ALA A 100 -12.56 -4.97 3.52
N THR A 101 -13.85 -5.16 3.76
CA THR A 101 -14.41 -5.26 5.12
C THR A 101 -13.88 -6.47 5.89
N LEU A 102 -13.66 -7.59 5.21
CA LEU A 102 -13.28 -8.86 5.83
C LEU A 102 -11.78 -9.16 5.79
N GLY A 103 -11.01 -8.51 4.92
CA GLY A 103 -9.59 -8.82 4.73
C GLY A 103 -8.75 -7.66 4.18
N GLY A 104 -9.24 -6.41 4.31
CA GLY A 104 -8.51 -5.23 3.85
C GLY A 104 -8.21 -5.23 2.35
N PRO A 105 -7.13 -4.57 1.89
CA PRO A 105 -6.77 -4.52 0.48
C PRO A 105 -6.58 -5.89 -0.17
N ALA A 106 -5.94 -6.83 0.55
CA ALA A 106 -5.71 -8.19 0.06
C ALA A 106 -7.03 -8.97 -0.09
N GLY A 107 -7.94 -8.84 0.88
CA GLY A 107 -9.27 -9.43 0.80
C GLY A 107 -10.08 -8.89 -0.37
N SER A 108 -10.03 -7.58 -0.59
CA SER A 108 -10.66 -6.91 -1.73
C SER A 108 -10.13 -7.45 -3.06
N PHE A 109 -8.82 -7.58 -3.18
CA PHE A 109 -8.17 -8.12 -4.37
C PHE A 109 -8.63 -9.54 -4.69
N ILE A 110 -8.55 -10.46 -3.71
CA ILE A 110 -8.88 -11.88 -3.93
C ILE A 110 -10.38 -12.04 -4.25
N ALA A 111 -11.25 -11.35 -3.51
CA ALA A 111 -12.67 -11.36 -3.76
C ALA A 111 -13.02 -10.82 -5.17
N ALA A 112 -12.38 -9.74 -5.58
CA ALA A 112 -12.56 -9.14 -6.91
C ALA A 112 -12.07 -10.06 -8.04
N VAL A 113 -10.90 -10.70 -7.89
CA VAL A 113 -10.38 -11.63 -8.90
C VAL A 113 -11.34 -12.80 -9.10
N ILE A 114 -11.70 -13.49 -8.02
CA ILE A 114 -12.53 -14.71 -8.10
C ILE A 114 -13.94 -14.37 -8.61
N SER A 115 -14.56 -13.32 -8.06
CA SER A 115 -15.90 -12.90 -8.48
C SER A 115 -15.96 -12.46 -9.93
N THR A 116 -14.93 -11.76 -10.39
CA THR A 116 -14.81 -11.32 -11.79
C THR A 116 -14.73 -12.52 -12.73
N GLU A 117 -13.87 -13.49 -12.44
CA GLU A 117 -13.72 -14.67 -13.31
C GLU A 117 -14.99 -15.53 -13.33
N LEU A 118 -15.66 -15.71 -12.18
CA LEU A 118 -16.94 -16.42 -12.11
C LEU A 118 -18.06 -15.65 -12.82
N GLY A 119 -18.13 -14.34 -12.67
CA GLY A 119 -19.07 -13.50 -13.41
C GLY A 119 -18.89 -13.58 -14.92
N LYS A 120 -17.63 -13.58 -15.41
CA LYS A 120 -17.31 -13.74 -16.84
C LYS A 120 -17.79 -15.08 -17.40
N LEU A 121 -17.73 -16.17 -16.64
CA LEU A 121 -18.21 -17.48 -17.09
C LEU A 121 -19.69 -17.45 -17.44
N ILE A 122 -20.50 -16.69 -16.69
CA ILE A 122 -21.96 -16.68 -16.84
C ILE A 122 -22.44 -15.56 -17.77
N SER A 123 -21.70 -14.48 -17.86
CA SER A 123 -22.08 -13.31 -18.64
C SER A 123 -22.37 -13.65 -20.11
N GLY A 124 -23.58 -13.29 -20.58
CA GLY A 124 -24.03 -13.51 -21.95
C GLY A 124 -24.47 -14.94 -22.27
N GLU A 125 -24.59 -15.85 -21.28
CA GLU A 125 -25.01 -17.24 -21.53
C GLU A 125 -26.53 -17.45 -21.34
N THR A 126 -27.24 -16.49 -20.74
CA THR A 126 -28.66 -16.63 -20.43
C THR A 126 -29.46 -15.41 -20.88
N LYS A 127 -30.76 -15.58 -21.10
CA LYS A 127 -31.68 -14.46 -21.39
C LYS A 127 -31.91 -13.55 -20.18
N LEU A 128 -31.55 -14.01 -18.98
CA LEU A 128 -31.67 -13.27 -17.73
C LEU A 128 -30.30 -12.69 -17.28
N ASP A 129 -29.41 -12.45 -18.22
CA ASP A 129 -28.03 -12.02 -17.98
C ASP A 129 -27.93 -10.78 -17.08
N ILE A 130 -28.84 -9.83 -17.27
CA ILE A 130 -28.90 -8.58 -16.49
C ILE A 130 -29.09 -8.80 -14.98
N ILE A 131 -29.69 -9.93 -14.58
CA ILE A 131 -29.91 -10.29 -13.18
C ILE A 131 -28.86 -11.32 -12.74
N LEU A 132 -28.67 -12.36 -13.52
CA LEU A 132 -27.88 -13.53 -13.13
C LEU A 132 -26.39 -13.20 -13.04
N THR A 133 -25.85 -12.42 -13.97
CA THR A 133 -24.44 -12.06 -13.99
C THR A 133 -24.03 -11.20 -12.79
N PRO A 134 -24.71 -10.09 -12.44
CA PRO A 134 -24.39 -9.35 -11.21
C PRO A 134 -24.62 -10.17 -9.96
N PHE A 135 -25.71 -10.95 -9.88
CA PHE A 135 -26.01 -11.78 -8.72
C PHE A 135 -24.89 -12.77 -8.43
N VAL A 136 -24.42 -13.51 -9.44
CA VAL A 136 -23.33 -14.48 -9.27
C VAL A 136 -22.01 -13.77 -8.92
N THR A 137 -21.73 -12.63 -9.56
CA THR A 137 -20.52 -11.84 -9.26
C THR A 137 -20.52 -11.38 -7.81
N VAL A 138 -21.60 -10.79 -7.32
CA VAL A 138 -21.72 -10.31 -5.94
C VAL A 138 -21.67 -11.47 -4.95
N LEU A 139 -22.47 -12.51 -5.20
CA LEU A 139 -22.53 -13.68 -4.30
C LEU A 139 -21.18 -14.37 -4.18
N SER A 140 -20.52 -14.64 -5.30
CA SER A 140 -19.19 -15.28 -5.31
C SER A 140 -18.14 -14.41 -4.65
N GLY A 141 -18.20 -13.08 -4.84
CA GLY A 141 -17.33 -12.14 -4.16
C GLY A 141 -17.50 -12.17 -2.64
N PHE A 142 -18.73 -12.12 -2.16
CA PHE A 142 -19.04 -12.19 -0.73
C PHE A 142 -18.63 -13.53 -0.13
N VAL A 143 -18.96 -14.64 -0.78
CA VAL A 143 -18.55 -15.99 -0.35
C VAL A 143 -17.02 -16.08 -0.26
N THR A 144 -16.32 -15.63 -1.30
CA THR A 144 -14.85 -15.61 -1.30
C THR A 144 -14.30 -14.79 -0.14
N ALA A 145 -14.83 -13.58 0.06
CA ALA A 145 -14.42 -12.70 1.16
C ALA A 145 -14.63 -13.36 2.52
N SER A 146 -15.77 -14.04 2.71
CA SER A 146 -16.11 -14.73 3.97
C SER A 146 -15.20 -15.92 4.26
N PHE A 147 -14.76 -16.64 3.22
CA PHE A 147 -13.82 -17.77 3.40
C PHE A 147 -12.37 -17.33 3.55
N VAL A 148 -11.93 -16.36 2.74
CA VAL A 148 -10.51 -15.94 2.69
C VAL A 148 -10.19 -14.89 3.75
N GLY A 149 -11.15 -14.06 4.11
CA GLY A 149 -10.98 -12.98 5.10
C GLY A 149 -10.40 -13.45 6.44
N PRO A 150 -10.91 -14.51 7.08
CA PRO A 150 -10.35 -15.02 8.34
C PRO A 150 -8.89 -15.46 8.23
N TRP A 151 -8.48 -16.06 7.10
CA TRP A 151 -7.08 -16.45 6.86
C TRP A 151 -6.17 -15.23 6.72
N ILE A 152 -6.65 -14.19 6.03
CA ILE A 152 -5.92 -12.92 5.91
C ILE A 152 -5.78 -12.28 7.30
N GLN A 153 -6.87 -12.25 8.08
CA GLN A 153 -6.83 -11.69 9.44
C GLN A 153 -5.88 -12.46 10.35
N THR A 154 -5.87 -13.79 10.28
CA THR A 154 -4.92 -14.62 11.03
C THR A 154 -3.47 -14.30 10.63
N GLY A 155 -3.22 -14.11 9.33
CA GLY A 155 -1.93 -13.67 8.83
C GLY A 155 -1.52 -12.28 9.38
N LEU A 156 -2.45 -11.32 9.39
CA LEU A 156 -2.23 -9.99 9.94
C LEU A 156 -1.96 -10.04 11.46
N GLN A 157 -2.69 -10.85 12.21
CA GLN A 157 -2.46 -11.08 13.64
C GLN A 157 -1.08 -11.69 13.90
N SER A 158 -0.62 -12.61 13.03
CA SER A 158 0.71 -13.20 13.15
C SER A 158 1.82 -12.16 12.89
N ILE A 159 1.63 -11.27 11.93
CA ILE A 159 2.53 -10.13 11.71
C ILE A 159 2.47 -9.19 12.91
N GLY A 160 1.28 -8.92 13.44
CA GLY A 160 1.08 -8.09 14.62
C GLY A 160 1.83 -8.63 15.84
N SER A 161 1.70 -9.93 16.14
CA SER A 161 2.42 -10.57 17.25
C SER A 161 3.94 -10.53 17.08
N LEU A 162 4.42 -10.64 15.83
CA LEU A 162 5.85 -10.49 15.51
C LEU A 162 6.32 -9.05 15.76
N ILE A 163 5.52 -8.06 15.43
CA ILE A 163 5.84 -6.64 15.68
C ILE A 163 5.86 -6.37 17.19
N ILE A 164 4.85 -6.84 17.94
CA ILE A 164 4.82 -6.70 19.41
C ILE A 164 6.09 -7.32 20.01
N TRP A 165 6.40 -8.55 19.65
CA TRP A 165 7.64 -9.19 20.10
C TRP A 165 8.89 -8.36 19.74
N ALA A 166 8.93 -7.76 18.55
CA ALA A 166 10.05 -6.92 18.13
C ALA A 166 10.16 -5.64 18.97
N THR A 167 9.03 -5.06 19.43
CA THR A 167 9.06 -3.86 20.28
C THR A 167 9.58 -4.10 21.69
N GLU A 168 9.57 -5.34 22.16
CA GLU A 168 10.09 -5.74 23.46
C GLU A 168 11.61 -5.92 23.46
N GLN A 169 12.26 -5.90 22.30
CA GLN A 169 13.70 -6.06 22.18
C GLN A 169 14.45 -4.79 22.58
N GLN A 170 15.78 -4.92 22.74
CA GLN A 170 16.66 -3.76 22.94
C GLN A 170 16.50 -2.75 21.77
N PRO A 171 16.65 -1.44 22.01
CA PRO A 171 16.36 -0.40 21.01
C PRO A 171 17.05 -0.58 19.66
N LEU A 172 18.24 -1.18 19.62
CA LEU A 172 18.97 -1.52 18.39
C LEU A 172 18.18 -2.56 17.56
N LEU A 173 17.87 -3.71 18.21
CA LEU A 173 17.16 -4.81 17.54
C LEU A 173 15.72 -4.44 17.25
N MET A 174 15.05 -3.80 18.19
CA MET A 174 13.70 -3.27 18.01
C MET A 174 13.64 -2.38 16.77
N GLY A 175 14.54 -1.38 16.67
CA GLY A 175 14.59 -0.48 15.54
C GLY A 175 14.71 -1.21 14.21
N ILE A 176 15.66 -2.13 14.08
CA ILE A 176 15.90 -2.91 12.86
C ILE A 176 14.69 -3.77 12.52
N LEU A 177 14.15 -4.52 13.48
CA LEU A 177 13.06 -5.45 13.26
C LEU A 177 11.76 -4.71 12.89
N VAL A 178 11.38 -3.71 13.69
CA VAL A 178 10.15 -2.95 13.45
C VAL A 178 10.23 -2.19 12.13
N ALA A 179 11.33 -1.50 11.83
CA ALA A 179 11.50 -0.81 10.55
C ALA A 179 11.41 -1.75 9.35
N THR A 180 12.05 -2.93 9.46
CA THR A 180 12.03 -3.92 8.38
C THR A 180 10.63 -4.48 8.17
N ILE A 181 9.96 -4.94 9.23
CA ILE A 181 8.64 -5.56 9.14
C ILE A 181 7.61 -4.55 8.63
N MET A 182 7.58 -3.35 9.22
CA MET A 182 6.63 -2.31 8.85
C MET A 182 6.89 -1.75 7.45
N GLY A 183 8.15 -1.59 7.04
CA GLY A 183 8.51 -1.21 5.69
C GLY A 183 8.07 -2.24 4.65
N LEU A 184 8.28 -3.53 4.91
CA LEU A 184 7.80 -4.61 4.04
C LEU A 184 6.27 -4.69 4.02
N ALA A 185 5.60 -4.49 5.17
CA ALA A 185 4.15 -4.45 5.27
C ALA A 185 3.55 -3.31 4.42
N LEU A 186 4.17 -2.11 4.42
CA LEU A 186 3.76 -0.99 3.59
C LEU A 186 3.84 -1.31 2.08
N THR A 187 4.87 -2.06 1.68
CA THR A 187 5.07 -2.42 0.27
C THR A 187 4.18 -3.59 -0.15
N ALA A 188 3.83 -4.49 0.76
CA ALA A 188 2.90 -5.58 0.54
C ALA A 188 1.44 -5.09 0.44
N PRO A 189 0.51 -5.89 -0.11
CA PRO A 189 -0.91 -5.56 -0.17
C PRO A 189 -1.59 -5.67 1.22
N ILE A 190 -1.00 -5.02 2.22
CA ILE A 190 -1.40 -5.01 3.62
C ILE A 190 -1.54 -3.54 4.05
N SER A 191 -2.48 -3.26 4.95
CA SER A 191 -2.60 -1.91 5.53
C SER A 191 -1.64 -1.74 6.70
N SER A 192 -0.43 -1.24 6.43
CA SER A 192 0.57 -0.93 7.48
C SER A 192 0.06 0.13 8.48
N ALA A 193 -0.73 1.09 8.02
CA ALA A 193 -1.38 2.07 8.90
C ALA A 193 -2.36 1.40 9.88
N ALA A 194 -3.20 0.48 9.38
CA ALA A 194 -4.12 -0.26 10.24
C ALA A 194 -3.37 -1.14 11.25
N LEU A 195 -2.24 -1.76 10.84
CA LEU A 195 -1.38 -2.51 11.75
C LEU A 195 -0.80 -1.60 12.85
N ALA A 196 -0.26 -0.44 12.48
CA ALA A 196 0.32 0.50 13.44
C ALA A 196 -0.71 0.98 14.48
N ILE A 197 -1.92 1.32 14.03
CA ILE A 197 -3.02 1.76 14.90
C ILE A 197 -3.51 0.61 15.80
N MET A 198 -3.73 -0.59 15.22
CA MET A 198 -4.21 -1.74 15.98
C MET A 198 -3.23 -2.22 17.06
N LEU A 199 -1.93 -2.03 16.82
CA LEU A 199 -0.86 -2.40 17.75
C LEU A 199 -0.45 -1.25 18.67
N GLU A 200 -1.10 -0.09 18.54
CA GLU A 200 -0.81 1.12 19.32
C GLU A 200 0.69 1.45 19.32
N LEU A 201 1.32 1.38 18.11
CA LEU A 201 2.77 1.63 17.99
C LEU A 201 3.09 3.09 18.33
N GLU A 202 3.77 3.30 19.43
CA GLU A 202 4.14 4.62 19.95
C GLU A 202 5.65 4.79 20.16
N GLY A 203 6.07 6.02 20.39
CA GLY A 203 7.42 6.37 20.80
C GLY A 203 8.47 5.94 19.76
N LEU A 204 9.58 5.35 20.25
CA LEU A 204 10.72 4.92 19.42
C LEU A 204 10.34 3.83 18.41
N ALA A 205 9.43 2.91 18.77
CA ALA A 205 8.98 1.87 17.88
C ALA A 205 8.20 2.45 16.69
N ALA A 206 7.34 3.43 16.94
CA ALA A 206 6.64 4.17 15.89
C ALA A 206 7.60 4.97 15.00
N GLY A 207 8.61 5.61 15.61
CA GLY A 207 9.69 6.30 14.88
C GLY A 207 10.46 5.36 13.95
N ALA A 208 10.87 4.20 14.45
CA ALA A 208 11.55 3.16 13.64
C ALA A 208 10.66 2.64 12.51
N ALA A 209 9.38 2.37 12.77
CA ALA A 209 8.41 1.98 11.76
C ALA A 209 8.30 3.03 10.65
N THR A 210 8.21 4.31 11.02
CA THR A 210 8.14 5.43 10.07
C THR A 210 9.38 5.49 9.18
N VAL A 211 10.58 5.31 9.76
CA VAL A 211 11.85 5.29 8.99
C VAL A 211 11.89 4.11 8.02
N GLY A 212 11.47 2.92 8.45
CA GLY A 212 11.40 1.74 7.59
C GLY A 212 10.43 1.92 6.42
N CYS A 213 9.25 2.46 6.70
CA CYS A 213 8.24 2.79 5.69
C CYS A 213 8.75 3.88 4.72
N ALA A 214 9.37 4.95 5.22
CA ALA A 214 9.95 6.01 4.41
C ALA A 214 11.08 5.50 3.52
N ALA A 215 11.92 4.61 4.05
CA ALA A 215 13.01 3.98 3.28
C ALA A 215 12.46 3.16 2.11
N GLN A 216 11.36 2.43 2.28
CA GLN A 216 10.72 1.73 1.18
C GLN A 216 10.19 2.70 0.12
N MET A 217 9.50 3.74 0.53
CA MET A 217 8.89 4.70 -0.40
C MET A 217 9.93 5.51 -1.16
N VAL A 218 10.79 6.21 -0.43
CA VAL A 218 11.84 7.06 -1.03
C VAL A 218 12.88 6.21 -1.76
N GLY A 219 13.24 5.06 -1.20
CA GLY A 219 14.18 4.13 -1.82
C GLY A 219 13.70 3.66 -3.19
N PHE A 220 12.45 3.19 -3.31
CA PHE A 220 11.88 2.83 -4.61
C PHE A 220 11.72 4.03 -5.54
N ALA A 221 11.34 5.20 -5.02
CA ALA A 221 11.18 6.41 -5.81
C ALA A 221 12.47 6.79 -6.54
N VAL A 222 13.60 6.82 -5.82
CA VAL A 222 14.89 7.20 -6.41
C VAL A 222 15.51 6.07 -7.24
N SER A 223 15.44 4.82 -6.78
CA SER A 223 16.00 3.66 -7.49
C SER A 223 15.34 3.43 -8.85
N SER A 224 14.04 3.78 -8.97
CA SER A 224 13.27 3.63 -10.21
C SER A 224 13.19 4.91 -11.05
N TYR A 225 13.94 5.95 -10.68
CA TYR A 225 13.86 7.26 -11.38
C TYR A 225 14.19 7.17 -12.87
N ARG A 226 15.08 6.27 -13.28
CA ARG A 226 15.45 6.06 -14.69
C ARG A 226 14.27 5.59 -15.54
N GLU A 227 13.39 4.76 -14.96
CA GLU A 227 12.22 4.19 -15.62
C GLU A 227 10.98 5.08 -15.53
N ASN A 228 10.77 5.71 -14.38
CA ASN A 228 9.49 6.35 -14.03
C ASN A 228 9.54 7.88 -13.95
N ARG A 229 10.76 8.48 -13.96
CA ARG A 229 10.98 9.92 -13.91
C ARG A 229 10.23 10.58 -12.73
N TRP A 230 9.80 11.83 -12.90
CA TRP A 230 9.11 12.62 -11.87
C TRP A 230 7.78 12.00 -11.41
N SER A 231 7.04 11.42 -12.36
CA SER A 231 5.77 10.75 -12.03
C SER A 231 5.97 9.60 -11.03
N GLY A 232 6.96 8.75 -11.27
CA GLY A 232 7.30 7.66 -10.34
C GLY A 232 7.87 8.17 -9.01
N LEU A 233 8.67 9.24 -9.05
CA LEU A 233 9.22 9.84 -7.83
C LEU A 233 8.10 10.31 -6.89
N ILE A 234 7.08 10.97 -7.42
CA ILE A 234 5.92 11.44 -6.65
C ILE A 234 5.03 10.27 -6.23
N SER A 235 4.66 9.39 -7.17
CA SER A 235 3.75 8.27 -6.89
C SER A 235 4.29 7.29 -5.85
N LEU A 236 5.60 7.02 -5.88
CA LEU A 236 6.25 6.11 -4.93
C LEU A 236 6.67 6.85 -3.66
N GLY A 237 7.22 8.06 -3.78
CA GLY A 237 7.76 8.79 -2.64
C GLY A 237 6.71 9.46 -1.75
N ILE A 238 5.58 9.88 -2.32
CA ILE A 238 4.48 10.53 -1.59
C ILE A 238 3.22 9.65 -1.58
N GLY A 239 3.05 8.80 -2.58
CA GLY A 239 1.90 7.90 -2.68
C GLY A 239 2.12 6.60 -1.91
N THR A 240 2.64 5.56 -2.58
CA THR A 240 2.88 4.25 -1.95
C THR A 240 3.90 3.42 -2.70
N SER A 241 4.77 2.70 -1.97
CA SER A 241 5.70 1.71 -2.53
C SER A 241 5.00 0.45 -3.06
N MET A 242 3.72 0.22 -2.73
CA MET A 242 2.94 -0.93 -3.20
C MET A 242 2.83 -0.98 -4.73
N LEU A 243 2.95 0.16 -5.42
CA LEU A 243 3.01 0.21 -6.89
C LEU A 243 4.14 -0.63 -7.49
N GLN A 244 5.19 -0.94 -6.70
CA GLN A 244 6.29 -1.82 -7.10
C GLN A 244 6.01 -3.31 -6.84
N MET A 245 4.92 -3.67 -6.16
CA MET A 245 4.64 -5.05 -5.80
C MET A 245 4.62 -6.01 -7.01
N PRO A 246 4.00 -5.66 -8.15
CA PRO A 246 4.07 -6.50 -9.35
C PRO A 246 5.48 -6.69 -9.91
N ASN A 247 6.35 -5.70 -9.74
CA ASN A 247 7.74 -5.75 -10.16
C ASN A 247 8.60 -6.57 -9.19
N ILE A 248 8.32 -6.47 -7.88
CA ILE A 248 8.98 -7.30 -6.85
C ILE A 248 8.70 -8.78 -7.09
N ILE A 249 7.48 -9.14 -7.49
CA ILE A 249 7.14 -10.53 -7.85
C ILE A 249 7.96 -11.03 -9.04
N LYS A 250 8.28 -10.16 -10.01
CA LYS A 250 9.10 -10.49 -11.19
C LYS A 250 10.57 -10.57 -10.83
N ASN A 251 11.07 -9.59 -10.10
CA ASN A 251 12.47 -9.46 -9.70
C ASN A 251 12.57 -9.02 -8.23
N PRO A 252 12.71 -9.98 -7.28
CA PRO A 252 12.80 -9.65 -5.84
C PRO A 252 14.03 -8.82 -5.46
N TYR A 253 15.08 -8.80 -6.29
CA TYR A 253 16.29 -8.02 -6.00
C TYR A 253 16.04 -6.52 -5.88
N ILE A 254 14.97 -5.99 -6.49
CA ILE A 254 14.63 -4.57 -6.39
C ILE A 254 14.18 -4.16 -4.97
N LEU A 255 13.79 -5.12 -4.12
CA LEU A 255 13.39 -4.89 -2.73
C LEU A 255 14.59 -4.67 -1.80
N ILE A 256 15.78 -5.16 -2.18
CA ILE A 256 16.98 -5.10 -1.33
C ILE A 256 17.41 -3.67 -1.01
N PRO A 257 17.57 -2.73 -1.98
CA PRO A 257 18.04 -1.39 -1.69
C PRO A 257 17.22 -0.63 -0.64
N PRO A 258 15.90 -0.50 -0.76
CA PRO A 258 15.11 0.22 0.22
C PRO A 258 15.05 -0.50 1.58
N THR A 259 15.01 -1.84 1.59
CA THR A 259 14.99 -2.61 2.85
C THR A 259 16.29 -2.44 3.62
N VAL A 260 17.43 -2.54 2.95
CA VAL A 260 18.74 -2.32 3.59
C VAL A 260 18.90 -0.89 4.09
N ALA A 261 18.38 0.10 3.33
CA ALA A 261 18.36 1.49 3.81
C ALA A 261 17.57 1.62 5.12
N GLY A 262 16.41 1.00 5.24
CA GLY A 262 15.62 0.97 6.47
C GLY A 262 16.36 0.30 7.63
N ILE A 263 17.01 -0.84 7.39
CA ILE A 263 17.82 -1.57 8.39
C ILE A 263 18.97 -0.70 8.92
N ILE A 264 19.65 0.03 8.06
CA ILE A 264 20.78 0.89 8.45
C ILE A 264 20.30 2.14 9.21
N LEU A 265 19.20 2.74 8.79
CA LEU A 265 18.71 4.00 9.34
C LEU A 265 17.92 3.82 10.64
N ALA A 266 17.31 2.67 10.85
CA ALA A 266 16.52 2.41 12.05
C ALA A 266 17.34 2.53 13.35
N PRO A 267 18.54 1.95 13.51
CA PRO A 267 19.38 2.17 14.68
C PRO A 267 19.79 3.64 14.87
N ILE A 268 20.03 4.35 13.79
CA ILE A 268 20.35 5.78 13.85
C ILE A 268 19.16 6.55 14.41
N SER A 269 17.95 6.23 13.96
CA SER A 269 16.73 6.88 14.43
C SER A 269 16.44 6.59 15.91
N THR A 270 16.68 5.35 16.38
CA THR A 270 16.33 4.94 17.75
C THR A 270 17.41 5.28 18.77
N LEU A 271 18.70 5.12 18.43
CA LEU A 271 19.81 5.26 19.38
C LEU A 271 20.46 6.63 19.37
N LEU A 272 20.57 7.27 18.20
CA LEU A 272 21.29 8.54 18.07
C LEU A 272 20.35 9.75 18.10
N VAL A 273 19.20 9.63 17.44
CA VAL A 273 18.25 10.75 17.28
C VAL A 273 17.12 10.69 18.30
N GLY A 274 16.74 9.48 18.75
CA GLY A 274 15.57 9.32 19.59
C GLY A 274 14.26 9.69 18.87
N LEU A 275 14.17 9.37 17.57
CA LEU A 275 13.00 9.70 16.76
C LEU A 275 11.75 9.00 17.29
N ILE A 276 10.76 9.77 17.66
CA ILE A 276 9.45 9.26 18.10
C ILE A 276 8.35 9.62 17.12
N ASN A 277 7.32 8.79 17.11
CA ASN A 277 6.10 9.01 16.35
C ASN A 277 4.91 8.38 17.07
N ASN A 278 3.71 8.54 16.53
CA ASN A 278 2.47 7.97 17.04
C ASN A 278 1.88 6.90 16.09
N PRO A 279 0.81 6.17 16.50
CA PRO A 279 0.23 5.11 15.69
C PRO A 279 -0.26 5.57 14.30
N ALA A 280 -0.73 6.82 14.17
CA ALA A 280 -1.20 7.35 12.91
C ALA A 280 -0.06 7.56 11.90
N GLY A 281 1.14 7.93 12.36
CA GLY A 281 2.31 8.17 11.54
C GLY A 281 3.16 6.91 11.29
N ALA A 282 3.18 5.97 12.24
CA ALA A 282 4.09 4.83 12.27
C ALA A 282 4.07 3.97 11.00
N GLY A 283 2.89 3.68 10.46
CA GLY A 283 2.72 2.81 9.29
C GLY A 283 2.70 3.53 7.94
N MET A 284 3.00 4.85 7.92
CA MET A 284 2.77 5.68 6.73
C MET A 284 4.05 6.10 5.99
N GLY A 285 5.20 6.13 6.65
CA GLY A 285 6.42 6.64 6.04
C GLY A 285 6.23 8.05 5.50
N THR A 286 6.54 8.29 4.24
CA THR A 286 6.33 9.57 3.56
C THR A 286 4.98 9.69 2.84
N SER A 287 4.11 8.67 2.96
CA SER A 287 2.79 8.67 2.31
C SER A 287 1.94 9.84 2.78
N GLY A 288 1.50 10.68 1.82
CA GLY A 288 0.71 11.88 2.11
C GLY A 288 1.35 12.84 3.12
N PHE A 289 2.66 12.73 3.38
CA PHE A 289 3.40 13.41 4.44
C PHE A 289 2.90 13.11 5.87
N VAL A 290 2.06 12.08 6.05
CA VAL A 290 1.47 11.76 7.37
C VAL A 290 2.56 11.41 8.38
N GLY A 291 3.52 10.55 8.03
CA GLY A 291 4.63 10.22 8.92
C GLY A 291 5.42 11.44 9.39
N PRO A 292 5.93 12.30 8.48
CA PRO A 292 6.56 13.57 8.80
C PRO A 292 5.71 14.50 9.69
N ILE A 293 4.43 14.66 9.37
CA ILE A 293 3.52 15.54 10.13
C ILE A 293 3.34 15.01 11.55
N MET A 294 3.14 13.70 11.72
CA MET A 294 2.98 13.12 13.07
C MET A 294 4.28 13.18 13.88
N ILE A 295 5.46 13.10 13.25
CA ILE A 295 6.74 13.37 13.92
C ILE A 295 6.78 14.81 14.45
N PHE A 296 6.35 15.79 13.66
CA PHE A 296 6.25 17.17 14.15
C PHE A 296 5.28 17.30 15.32
N THR A 297 4.18 16.57 15.30
CA THR A 297 3.20 16.57 16.41
C THR A 297 3.81 16.03 17.70
N GLU A 298 4.64 14.98 17.62
CA GLU A 298 5.27 14.35 18.78
C GLU A 298 6.54 15.07 19.26
N MET A 299 7.39 15.54 18.33
CA MET A 299 8.69 16.13 18.63
C MET A 299 8.69 17.67 18.61
N GLY A 300 7.57 18.27 18.19
CA GLY A 300 7.43 19.72 18.06
C GLY A 300 7.83 20.26 16.69
N PHE A 301 7.21 21.38 16.31
CA PHE A 301 7.46 22.09 15.04
C PHE A 301 8.72 22.96 15.14
N THR A 302 9.87 22.33 15.17
CA THR A 302 11.18 22.99 15.26
C THR A 302 12.01 22.80 13.99
N LEU A 303 13.01 23.65 13.80
CA LEU A 303 13.97 23.51 12.69
C LEU A 303 14.78 22.20 12.85
N GLU A 304 15.09 21.81 14.06
CA GLU A 304 15.80 20.56 14.36
C GLU A 304 14.99 19.36 13.91
N THR A 305 13.69 19.28 14.27
CA THR A 305 12.78 18.23 13.82
C THR A 305 12.67 18.19 12.29
N LEU A 306 12.59 19.36 11.63
CA LEU A 306 12.58 19.44 10.18
C LEU A 306 13.84 18.84 9.55
N ILE A 307 15.00 19.17 10.08
CA ILE A 307 16.29 18.65 9.61
C ILE A 307 16.34 17.12 9.78
N ILE A 308 15.92 16.62 10.94
CA ILE A 308 15.83 15.18 11.22
C ILE A 308 14.93 14.47 10.21
N ILE A 309 13.74 15.00 9.95
CA ILE A 309 12.80 14.46 8.96
C ILE A 309 13.43 14.41 7.57
N ILE A 310 14.01 15.52 7.12
CA ILE A 310 14.63 15.60 5.79
C ILE A 310 15.78 14.60 5.68
N LEU A 311 16.63 14.53 6.68
CA LEU A 311 17.80 13.64 6.67
C LEU A 311 17.42 12.17 6.76
N LEU A 312 16.60 11.78 7.74
CA LEU A 312 16.31 10.35 8.03
C LEU A 312 15.20 9.77 7.12
N LEU A 313 14.23 10.57 6.70
CA LEU A 313 13.12 10.04 5.91
C LEU A 313 13.29 10.26 4.41
N ILE A 314 14.13 11.21 3.99
CA ILE A 314 14.26 11.56 2.57
C ILE A 314 15.69 11.37 2.07
N VAL A 315 16.66 12.13 2.59
CA VAL A 315 18.01 12.20 2.01
C VAL A 315 18.79 10.90 2.22
N ALA A 316 18.85 10.41 3.44
CA ALA A 316 19.64 9.20 3.75
C ALA A 316 19.05 7.94 3.08
N PRO A 317 17.73 7.67 3.13
CA PRO A 317 17.16 6.55 2.38
C PRO A 317 17.38 6.66 0.87
N ALA A 318 17.28 7.88 0.32
CA ALA A 318 17.53 8.13 -1.11
C ALA A 318 18.97 7.76 -1.50
N ILE A 319 19.95 8.24 -0.75
CA ILE A 319 21.38 7.99 -1.03
C ILE A 319 21.70 6.51 -0.91
N ILE A 320 21.32 5.88 0.20
CA ILE A 320 21.65 4.46 0.46
C ILE A 320 20.99 3.57 -0.60
N SER A 321 19.70 3.79 -0.87
CA SER A 321 18.97 3.00 -1.87
C SER A 321 19.52 3.21 -3.27
N LEU A 322 19.89 4.44 -3.63
CA LEU A 322 20.47 4.72 -4.94
C LEU A 322 21.82 4.01 -5.11
N ILE A 323 22.71 4.09 -4.13
CA ILE A 323 24.03 3.43 -4.16
C ILE A 323 23.83 1.90 -4.33
N LEU A 324 22.96 1.29 -3.52
CA LEU A 324 22.73 -0.15 -3.56
C LEU A 324 22.05 -0.58 -4.86
N SER A 325 21.08 0.18 -5.37
CA SER A 325 20.41 -0.14 -6.64
C SER A 325 21.36 -0.03 -7.82
N GLU A 326 22.25 0.99 -7.86
CA GLU A 326 23.27 1.11 -8.90
C GLU A 326 24.31 -0.02 -8.83
N TRP A 327 24.68 -0.43 -7.62
CA TRP A 327 25.55 -1.60 -7.44
C TRP A 327 24.88 -2.88 -7.96
N LEU A 328 23.60 -3.13 -7.61
CA LEU A 328 22.84 -4.27 -8.11
C LEU A 328 22.65 -4.23 -9.64
N ARG A 329 22.52 -3.03 -10.22
CA ARG A 329 22.50 -2.85 -11.67
C ARG A 329 23.84 -3.21 -12.32
N LYS A 330 24.96 -2.80 -11.73
CA LYS A 330 26.31 -3.13 -12.23
C LYS A 330 26.58 -4.63 -12.25
N ILE A 331 26.10 -5.39 -11.26
CA ILE A 331 26.24 -6.85 -11.21
C ILE A 331 25.13 -7.60 -11.98
N GLY A 332 24.25 -6.89 -12.70
CA GLY A 332 23.22 -7.46 -13.56
C GLY A 332 22.03 -8.09 -12.84
N LYS A 333 21.86 -7.82 -11.54
CA LYS A 333 20.71 -8.31 -10.76
C LYS A 333 19.44 -7.46 -10.95
N ILE A 334 19.61 -6.19 -11.27
CA ILE A 334 18.53 -5.27 -11.62
C ILE A 334 18.79 -4.78 -13.05
N GLN A 335 17.82 -4.91 -13.93
CA GLN A 335 17.88 -4.46 -15.31
C GLN A 335 17.01 -3.23 -15.54
N PHE A 336 17.27 -2.50 -16.64
CA PHE A 336 16.40 -1.40 -17.02
C PHE A 336 14.99 -1.92 -17.36
N GLY A 337 13.98 -1.34 -16.76
CA GLY A 337 12.59 -1.77 -16.90
C GLY A 337 12.05 -2.61 -15.73
N ASP A 338 12.92 -3.19 -14.89
CA ASP A 338 12.49 -4.02 -13.74
C ASP A 338 11.64 -3.25 -12.71
N MET A 339 11.83 -1.93 -12.64
CA MET A 339 11.09 -1.07 -11.71
C MET A 339 10.06 -0.17 -12.41
N LYS A 340 9.76 -0.42 -13.69
CA LYS A 340 8.78 0.38 -14.43
C LYS A 340 7.38 0.14 -13.88
N ILE A 341 6.71 1.21 -13.41
CA ILE A 341 5.30 1.16 -12.97
C ILE A 341 4.37 1.49 -14.14
N ASN A 342 3.26 0.76 -14.23
CA ASN A 342 2.22 1.05 -15.22
C ASN A 342 1.31 2.14 -14.64
N GLN A 343 1.36 3.33 -15.22
CA GLN A 343 0.55 4.50 -14.82
C GLN A 343 -0.51 4.88 -15.86
N SER A 344 -0.61 4.11 -16.95
CA SER A 344 -1.56 4.34 -18.05
C SER A 344 -2.62 3.26 -18.10
#